data_39f517e2f2087982d2dda92672bdcfb5
#
_entry.id   39f517e2f2087982d2dda92672bdcfb5
#
_cell.length_a   1.000
_cell.length_b   1.000
_cell.length_c   1.000
_cell.angle_alpha   90.00
_cell.angle_beta   90.00
_cell.angle_gamma   90.00
#
_symmetry.space_group_name_H-M   'P 1'
#
loop_
_entity.id
_entity.type
_entity.pdbx_description
1 polymer ?
#
loop_
_entity_poly.entity_id
_entity_poly.type
_entity_poly.pdbx_seq_one_letter_code
_entity_poly.pdbx_strand_id
1 'polypeptide(L)'
;MKSSVNPPLPLAGEGRGEGGRAAAPLPNPLPAGGAREKVGLELDVRNLRAGYGGLPVLHGISLIAPAGRITVLVGANGAGKTTLLKTLAGVMPPVSGEVRVDGEALSGGTPADRVRRGMALVPEGRHLFPDMSVRENLELGGYLTTRQQREAMLDEVVHIFPRLGERLTQMAGTMSGGEQQMLAIGRALMSQPRLLLLDEPSLGLAPKMVDEMFAALRRINKAGTTLLLVEQNVFQALAVADFAYVLGHGEMIAEGAAWELRGNELIRRVYLGEAIAG
;
A
#
# COMPACT_ATOMS: atom_id res chain seq x y z
N MET A 1 25.85 -34.39 -70.66
CA MET A 1 26.19 -33.87 -69.35
C MET A 1 25.10 -32.86 -68.91
N LYS A 2 24.17 -33.31 -68.08
CA LYS A 2 23.05 -32.48 -67.63
C LYS A 2 23.33 -32.01 -66.15
N SER A 3 23.55 -30.74 -65.98
CA SER A 3 23.63 -30.12 -64.68
C SER A 3 22.24 -29.95 -64.07
N SER A 4 22.00 -30.60 -62.97
CA SER A 4 20.81 -30.44 -62.17
C SER A 4 20.96 -29.23 -61.23
N VAL A 5 20.16 -28.21 -61.46
CA VAL A 5 20.03 -27.08 -60.58
C VAL A 5 18.95 -27.39 -59.57
N ASN A 6 19.28 -27.46 -58.27
CA ASN A 6 18.32 -27.58 -57.19
C ASN A 6 17.57 -26.23 -56.99
N PRO A 7 16.25 -26.24 -56.76
CA PRO A 7 15.51 -25.04 -56.41
C PRO A 7 15.81 -24.61 -54.96
N PRO A 8 15.75 -23.30 -54.67
CA PRO A 8 15.97 -22.80 -53.32
C PRO A 8 14.83 -23.18 -52.37
N LEU A 9 15.19 -23.49 -51.15
CA LEU A 9 14.28 -23.73 -50.02
C LEU A 9 13.40 -22.49 -49.73
N PRO A 10 12.14 -22.66 -49.36
CA PRO A 10 11.30 -21.54 -48.95
C PRO A 10 11.77 -21.01 -47.58
N LEU A 11 11.88 -19.69 -47.48
CA LEU A 11 12.11 -18.97 -46.24
C LEU A 11 10.94 -19.20 -45.29
N ALA A 12 11.22 -19.89 -44.21
CA ALA A 12 10.27 -20.15 -43.17
C ALA A 12 10.05 -18.89 -42.33
N GLY A 13 8.79 -18.56 -42.11
CA GLY A 13 8.27 -18.18 -40.85
C GLY A 13 8.19 -16.71 -40.55
N GLU A 14 7.08 -16.17 -40.94
CA GLU A 14 6.50 -15.02 -40.25
C GLU A 14 6.37 -15.29 -38.75
N GLY A 15 6.85 -14.31 -37.95
CA GLY A 15 6.88 -14.37 -36.52
C GLY A 15 5.48 -14.61 -35.93
N ARG A 16 5.43 -15.53 -35.01
CA ARG A 16 4.32 -15.68 -34.08
C ARG A 16 4.24 -14.37 -33.29
N GLY A 17 3.15 -13.65 -33.50
CA GLY A 17 2.80 -12.49 -32.70
C GLY A 17 2.85 -12.87 -31.21
N GLU A 18 3.62 -12.11 -30.46
CA GLU A 18 3.56 -12.10 -29.02
C GLU A 18 2.12 -11.77 -28.64
N GLY A 19 1.41 -12.78 -28.15
CA GLY A 19 0.10 -12.60 -27.53
C GLY A 19 0.29 -11.71 -26.31
N GLY A 20 0.13 -10.41 -26.50
CA GLY A 20 -0.03 -9.49 -25.39
C GLY A 20 -1.16 -10.03 -24.53
N ARG A 21 -0.86 -10.49 -23.32
CA ARG A 21 -1.88 -10.74 -22.31
C ARG A 21 -2.65 -9.43 -22.21
N ALA A 22 -3.92 -9.44 -22.63
CA ALA A 22 -4.83 -8.35 -22.39
C ALA A 22 -4.78 -8.08 -20.88
N ALA A 23 -4.53 -6.81 -20.52
CA ALA A 23 -4.62 -6.38 -19.14
C ALA A 23 -5.96 -6.87 -18.59
N ALA A 24 -5.93 -7.52 -17.43
CA ALA A 24 -7.16 -7.95 -16.77
C ALA A 24 -8.14 -6.78 -16.71
N PRO A 25 -9.44 -6.98 -16.97
CA PRO A 25 -10.40 -5.91 -16.89
C PRO A 25 -10.33 -5.29 -15.48
N LEU A 26 -10.24 -3.97 -15.42
CA LEU A 26 -10.23 -3.24 -14.16
C LEU A 26 -11.43 -3.69 -13.31
N PRO A 27 -11.26 -3.87 -12.00
CA PRO A 27 -12.34 -4.32 -11.14
C PRO A 27 -13.54 -3.40 -11.30
N ASN A 28 -14.72 -4.00 -11.49
CA ASN A 28 -15.97 -3.25 -11.54
C ASN A 28 -16.05 -2.33 -10.32
N PRO A 29 -16.39 -1.04 -10.50
CA PRO A 29 -16.54 -0.15 -9.37
C PRO A 29 -17.53 -0.77 -8.39
N LEU A 30 -17.08 -0.96 -7.15
CA LEU A 30 -17.96 -1.41 -6.06
C LEU A 30 -19.19 -0.48 -6.00
N PRO A 31 -20.40 -1.00 -5.72
CA PRO A 31 -21.61 -0.20 -5.74
C PRO A 31 -21.44 1.03 -4.86
N ALA A 32 -21.70 2.19 -5.42
CA ALA A 32 -21.57 3.48 -4.77
C ALA A 32 -22.46 3.52 -3.53
N GLY A 33 -21.86 3.28 -2.38
CA GLY A 33 -22.49 3.64 -1.11
C GLY A 33 -22.67 5.15 -1.08
N GLY A 34 -23.89 5.62 -0.81
CA GLY A 34 -24.42 6.97 -0.93
C GLY A 34 -23.41 8.12 -0.89
N ALA A 35 -23.70 9.15 -1.66
CA ALA A 35 -22.86 10.33 -1.92
C ALA A 35 -22.27 10.92 -0.62
N ARG A 36 -21.10 10.42 -0.20
CA ARG A 36 -20.17 11.14 0.68
C ARG A 36 -19.30 12.00 -0.23
N GLU A 37 -19.11 13.27 0.13
CA GLU A 37 -18.02 14.05 -0.45
C GLU A 37 -16.76 13.18 -0.47
N LYS A 38 -16.09 13.08 -1.63
CA LYS A 38 -14.86 12.29 -1.79
C LYS A 38 -13.76 12.92 -0.92
N VAL A 39 -13.66 12.51 0.32
CA VAL A 39 -12.62 12.98 1.24
C VAL A 39 -11.28 12.28 0.92
N GLY A 40 -11.33 10.99 0.58
CA GLY A 40 -10.17 10.19 0.21
C GLY A 40 -9.65 10.47 -1.20
N LEU A 41 -8.39 10.09 -1.47
CA LEU A 41 -7.78 10.09 -2.80
C LEU A 41 -7.94 8.72 -3.45
N GLU A 42 -8.25 8.68 -4.73
CA GLU A 42 -8.08 7.48 -5.56
C GLU A 42 -6.63 7.37 -6.03
N LEU A 43 -6.06 6.18 -5.91
CA LEU A 43 -4.75 5.84 -6.45
C LEU A 43 -4.91 4.86 -7.61
N ASP A 44 -4.33 5.20 -8.77
CA ASP A 44 -4.28 4.34 -9.96
C ASP A 44 -2.82 4.16 -10.38
N VAL A 45 -2.35 2.93 -10.38
CA VAL A 45 -0.99 2.53 -10.75
C VAL A 45 -1.06 1.68 -12.01
N ARG A 46 -0.27 2.03 -13.03
CA ARG A 46 -0.29 1.36 -14.34
C ARG A 46 1.10 0.94 -14.78
N ASN A 47 1.30 -0.35 -15.01
CA ASN A 47 2.53 -0.96 -15.53
C ASN A 47 3.80 -0.47 -14.81
N LEU A 48 3.72 -0.29 -13.49
CA LEU A 48 4.80 0.28 -12.69
C LEU A 48 5.97 -0.71 -12.62
N ARG A 49 7.15 -0.25 -13.03
CA ARG A 49 8.43 -0.94 -12.87
C ARG A 49 9.33 -0.12 -11.96
N ALA A 50 9.94 -0.77 -10.99
CA ALA A 50 10.86 -0.14 -10.04
C ALA A 50 11.87 -1.16 -9.51
N GLY A 51 13.01 -0.69 -9.02
CA GLY A 51 14.06 -1.55 -8.48
C GLY A 51 15.26 -0.77 -8.00
N TYR A 52 16.29 -1.46 -7.58
CA TYR A 52 17.50 -0.89 -6.98
C TYR A 52 18.72 -1.14 -7.86
N GLY A 53 19.52 -0.10 -8.12
CA GLY A 53 20.81 -0.25 -8.82
C GLY A 53 20.73 -0.92 -10.19
N GLY A 54 19.62 -0.73 -10.92
CA GLY A 54 19.38 -1.37 -12.22
C GLY A 54 18.77 -2.78 -12.12
N LEU A 55 18.62 -3.35 -10.92
CA LEU A 55 17.95 -4.63 -10.71
C LEU A 55 16.45 -4.39 -10.52
N PRO A 56 15.59 -4.87 -11.42
CA PRO A 56 14.14 -4.72 -11.29
C PRO A 56 13.62 -5.58 -10.14
N VAL A 57 12.69 -5.00 -9.36
CA VAL A 57 11.96 -5.67 -8.28
C VAL A 57 10.47 -5.75 -8.61
N LEU A 58 9.94 -4.71 -9.26
CA LEU A 58 8.56 -4.66 -9.74
C LEU A 58 8.54 -4.79 -11.25
N HIS A 59 7.72 -5.69 -11.77
CA HIS A 59 7.70 -6.13 -13.18
C HIS A 59 6.42 -5.71 -13.92
N GLY A 60 5.96 -4.46 -13.74
CA GLY A 60 4.77 -3.97 -14.43
C GLY A 60 3.51 -4.10 -13.58
N ILE A 61 3.59 -3.63 -12.34
CA ILE A 61 2.48 -3.66 -11.38
C ILE A 61 1.38 -2.68 -11.81
N SER A 62 0.14 -3.17 -11.80
CA SER A 62 -1.06 -2.34 -11.95
C SER A 62 -2.01 -2.61 -10.80
N LEU A 63 -2.52 -1.55 -10.16
CA LEU A 63 -3.51 -1.64 -9.09
C LEU A 63 -4.32 -0.35 -8.99
N ILE A 64 -5.53 -0.45 -8.43
CA ILE A 64 -6.36 0.69 -8.06
C ILE A 64 -6.68 0.60 -6.56
N ALA A 65 -6.50 1.71 -5.84
CA ALA A 65 -7.03 1.88 -4.51
C ALA A 65 -8.13 2.96 -4.57
N PRO A 66 -9.42 2.56 -4.58
CA PRO A 66 -10.54 3.48 -4.72
C PRO A 66 -10.65 4.43 -3.52
N ALA A 67 -11.08 5.66 -3.78
CA ALA A 67 -11.24 6.69 -2.75
C ALA A 67 -12.12 6.22 -1.58
N GLY A 68 -11.67 6.45 -0.35
CA GLY A 68 -12.38 6.10 0.89
C GLY A 68 -12.53 4.59 1.14
N ARG A 69 -11.72 3.76 0.49
CA ARG A 69 -11.69 2.30 0.68
C ARG A 69 -10.40 1.83 1.31
N ILE A 70 -10.43 0.63 1.87
CA ILE A 70 -9.26 -0.10 2.35
C ILE A 70 -8.87 -1.11 1.27
N THR A 71 -7.74 -0.85 0.61
CA THR A 71 -7.11 -1.79 -0.31
C THR A 71 -5.91 -2.43 0.37
N VAL A 72 -5.76 -3.73 0.28
CA VAL A 72 -4.59 -4.44 0.80
C VAL A 72 -3.78 -5.05 -0.34
N LEU A 73 -2.47 -5.04 -0.17
CA LEU A 73 -1.53 -5.78 -0.98
C LEU A 73 -0.84 -6.80 -0.09
N VAL A 74 -1.09 -8.06 -0.34
CA VAL A 74 -0.47 -9.16 0.42
C VAL A 74 0.58 -9.87 -0.41
N GLY A 75 1.58 -10.44 0.26
CA GLY A 75 2.65 -11.17 -0.41
C GLY A 75 3.75 -11.59 0.55
N ALA A 76 4.56 -12.57 0.14
CA ALA A 76 5.69 -13.04 0.92
C ALA A 76 6.77 -11.95 1.10
N ASN A 77 7.72 -12.19 2.02
CA ASN A 77 8.89 -11.32 2.15
C ASN A 77 9.70 -11.35 0.84
N GLY A 78 10.17 -10.17 0.43
CA GLY A 78 10.88 -10.01 -0.84
C GLY A 78 9.99 -9.97 -2.09
N ALA A 79 8.67 -10.03 -1.98
CA ALA A 79 7.77 -9.94 -3.14
C ALA A 79 7.76 -8.56 -3.83
N GLY A 80 8.29 -7.51 -3.19
CA GLY A 80 8.34 -6.15 -3.74
C GLY A 80 7.40 -5.15 -3.07
N LYS A 81 6.70 -5.53 -2.00
CA LYS A 81 5.71 -4.72 -1.28
C LYS A 81 6.24 -3.35 -0.85
N THR A 82 7.33 -3.34 -0.07
CA THR A 82 7.99 -2.10 0.40
C THR A 82 8.53 -1.27 -0.77
N THR A 83 9.01 -1.91 -1.84
CA THR A 83 9.47 -1.23 -3.06
C THR A 83 8.33 -0.46 -3.71
N LEU A 84 7.15 -1.07 -3.80
CA LEU A 84 5.95 -0.38 -4.30
C LEU A 84 5.63 0.84 -3.44
N LEU A 85 5.51 0.69 -2.12
CA LEU A 85 5.17 1.81 -1.24
C LEU A 85 6.20 2.94 -1.28
N LYS A 86 7.50 2.61 -1.31
CA LYS A 86 8.58 3.61 -1.46
C LYS A 86 8.47 4.37 -2.79
N THR A 87 8.11 3.67 -3.87
CA THR A 87 7.92 4.31 -5.18
C THR A 87 6.71 5.24 -5.17
N LEU A 88 5.58 4.80 -4.63
CA LEU A 88 4.37 5.62 -4.48
C LEU A 88 4.60 6.86 -3.62
N ALA A 89 5.32 6.70 -2.51
CA ALA A 89 5.67 7.79 -1.60
C ALA A 89 6.75 8.75 -2.14
N GLY A 90 7.31 8.50 -3.33
CA GLY A 90 8.35 9.33 -3.92
C GLY A 90 9.73 9.21 -3.26
N VAL A 91 9.94 8.18 -2.44
CA VAL A 91 11.24 7.84 -1.84
C VAL A 91 12.17 7.22 -2.87
N MET A 92 11.59 6.52 -3.85
CA MET A 92 12.31 5.89 -4.94
C MET A 92 11.64 6.25 -6.27
N PRO A 93 12.41 6.61 -7.32
CA PRO A 93 11.84 6.88 -8.63
C PRO A 93 11.40 5.57 -9.30
N PRO A 94 10.30 5.58 -10.08
CA PRO A 94 9.96 4.46 -10.96
C PRO A 94 10.96 4.36 -12.12
N VAL A 95 11.16 3.15 -12.63
CA VAL A 95 11.90 2.91 -13.89
C VAL A 95 11.00 3.20 -15.08
N SER A 96 9.72 2.78 -15.00
CA SER A 96 8.70 3.05 -16.01
C SER A 96 7.31 2.82 -15.41
N GLY A 97 6.27 3.13 -16.19
CA GLY A 97 4.89 3.07 -15.75
C GLY A 97 4.37 4.42 -15.26
N GLU A 98 3.14 4.42 -14.82
CA GLU A 98 2.45 5.63 -14.42
C GLU A 98 1.77 5.44 -13.05
N VAL A 99 1.82 6.49 -12.24
CA VAL A 99 1.05 6.59 -10.98
C VAL A 99 0.16 7.82 -11.09
N ARG A 100 -1.12 7.66 -10.83
CA ARG A 100 -2.11 8.75 -10.80
C ARG A 100 -2.79 8.83 -9.44
N VAL A 101 -3.12 10.03 -9.05
CA VAL A 101 -3.93 10.30 -7.85
C VAL A 101 -5.06 11.24 -8.24
N ASP A 102 -6.31 10.84 -8.00
CA ASP A 102 -7.52 11.52 -8.49
C ASP A 102 -7.46 11.83 -10.00
N GLY A 103 -6.90 10.89 -10.79
CA GLY A 103 -6.73 11.03 -12.24
C GLY A 103 -5.53 11.88 -12.68
N GLU A 104 -4.86 12.61 -11.79
CA GLU A 104 -3.67 13.40 -12.08
C GLU A 104 -2.38 12.57 -11.99
N ALA A 105 -1.54 12.62 -13.02
CA ALA A 105 -0.26 11.92 -13.02
C ALA A 105 0.69 12.46 -11.94
N LEU A 106 1.29 11.54 -11.19
CA LEU A 106 2.37 11.83 -10.26
C LEU A 106 3.72 11.70 -10.97
N SER A 107 4.02 12.62 -11.88
CA SER A 107 5.32 12.64 -12.56
C SER A 107 6.39 13.22 -11.65
N GLY A 108 7.37 12.38 -11.25
CA GLY A 108 8.48 12.82 -10.39
C GLY A 108 8.04 13.25 -9.00
N GLY A 109 8.77 14.18 -8.41
CA GLY A 109 8.48 14.78 -7.12
C GLY A 109 9.12 14.05 -5.93
N THR A 110 9.27 14.80 -4.85
CA THR A 110 9.84 14.35 -3.58
C THR A 110 8.78 13.77 -2.65
N PRO A 111 9.15 13.08 -1.56
CA PRO A 111 8.21 12.69 -0.53
C PRO A 111 7.40 13.88 0.03
N ALA A 112 8.01 15.05 0.16
CA ALA A 112 7.32 16.26 0.60
C ALA A 112 6.21 16.69 -0.37
N ASP A 113 6.40 16.50 -1.67
CA ASP A 113 5.37 16.80 -2.67
C ASP A 113 4.19 15.82 -2.57
N ARG A 114 4.46 14.55 -2.21
CA ARG A 114 3.41 13.57 -1.91
C ARG A 114 2.58 13.98 -0.71
N VAL A 115 3.24 14.44 0.36
CA VAL A 115 2.55 14.93 1.57
C VAL A 115 1.69 16.15 1.24
N ARG A 116 2.18 17.11 0.46
CA ARG A 116 1.39 18.29 0.02
C ARG A 116 0.17 17.91 -0.81
N ARG A 117 0.22 16.78 -1.51
CA ARG A 117 -0.93 16.21 -2.25
C ARG A 117 -1.85 15.35 -1.38
N GLY A 118 -1.62 15.28 -0.08
CA GLY A 118 -2.43 14.54 0.87
C GLY A 118 -2.11 13.04 0.93
N MET A 119 -0.89 12.63 0.58
CA MET A 119 -0.42 11.25 0.74
C MET A 119 0.56 11.17 1.91
N ALA A 120 0.43 10.17 2.78
CA ALA A 120 1.41 9.90 3.82
C ALA A 120 1.82 8.43 3.82
N LEU A 121 3.05 8.16 4.25
CA LEU A 121 3.60 6.81 4.40
C LEU A 121 3.93 6.55 5.87
N VAL A 122 3.43 5.43 6.40
CA VAL A 122 3.90 4.79 7.62
C VAL A 122 4.83 3.66 7.19
N PRO A 123 6.16 3.83 7.27
CA PRO A 123 7.11 2.81 6.84
C PRO A 123 7.19 1.67 7.85
N GLU A 124 7.67 0.51 7.41
CA GLU A 124 8.13 -0.57 8.27
C GLU A 124 9.17 -0.04 9.29
N GLY A 125 9.17 -0.57 10.52
CA GLY A 125 10.14 -0.17 11.55
C GLY A 125 9.82 1.13 12.27
N ARG A 126 8.62 1.73 12.06
CA ARG A 126 8.06 2.89 12.80
C ARG A 126 8.80 4.20 12.60
N HIS A 127 10.13 4.21 12.55
CA HIS A 127 11.01 5.37 12.37
C HIS A 127 10.64 6.56 13.27
N LEU A 128 10.40 6.30 14.55
CA LEU A 128 10.17 7.33 15.56
C LEU A 128 11.49 7.99 15.96
N PHE A 129 11.39 9.16 16.56
CA PHE A 129 12.48 9.84 17.26
C PHE A 129 12.43 9.41 18.73
N PRO A 130 13.28 8.46 19.17
CA PRO A 130 13.15 7.83 20.50
C PRO A 130 13.37 8.80 21.66
N ASP A 131 14.24 9.79 21.45
CA ASP A 131 14.60 10.81 22.43
C ASP A 131 13.67 12.02 22.44
N MET A 132 12.60 11.97 21.65
CA MET A 132 11.52 12.96 21.65
C MET A 132 10.28 12.37 22.32
N SER A 133 9.49 13.23 22.93
CA SER A 133 8.21 12.87 23.52
C SER A 133 7.19 12.42 22.47
N VAL A 134 6.11 11.79 22.91
CA VAL A 134 4.95 11.44 22.06
C VAL A 134 4.43 12.69 21.36
N ARG A 135 4.21 13.81 22.11
CA ARG A 135 3.74 15.07 21.53
C ARG A 135 4.68 15.58 20.44
N GLU A 136 5.98 15.66 20.70
CA GLU A 136 6.96 16.16 19.73
C GLU A 136 7.01 15.28 18.46
N ASN A 137 6.96 13.95 18.61
CA ASN A 137 6.84 13.05 17.45
C ASN A 137 5.58 13.34 16.62
N LEU A 138 4.42 13.57 17.27
CA LEU A 138 3.18 13.92 16.57
C LEU A 138 3.32 15.27 15.86
N GLU A 139 3.80 16.30 16.54
CA GLU A 139 3.95 17.65 16.00
C GLU A 139 4.86 17.70 14.76
N LEU A 140 5.90 16.88 14.71
CA LEU A 140 6.73 16.72 13.50
C LEU A 140 5.94 16.23 12.29
N GLY A 141 4.95 15.34 12.49
CA GLY A 141 4.07 14.89 11.42
C GLY A 141 3.24 16.01 10.79
N GLY A 142 2.92 17.03 11.60
CA GLY A 142 2.19 18.23 11.19
C GLY A 142 3.08 19.38 10.69
N TYR A 143 4.33 19.14 10.32
CA TYR A 143 5.28 20.21 9.95
C TYR A 143 4.76 21.12 8.81
N LEU A 144 4.01 20.58 7.86
CA LEU A 144 3.44 21.34 6.74
C LEU A 144 2.07 21.95 7.03
N THR A 145 1.51 21.75 8.23
CA THR A 145 0.20 22.27 8.66
C THR A 145 0.34 23.56 9.48
N THR A 146 -0.73 24.36 9.53
CA THR A 146 -0.77 25.52 10.41
C THR A 146 -0.84 25.07 11.90
N ARG A 147 -0.51 25.97 12.82
CA ARG A 147 -0.61 25.69 14.26
C ARG A 147 -2.03 25.26 14.66
N GLN A 148 -3.05 25.95 14.19
CA GLN A 148 -4.45 25.64 14.48
C GLN A 148 -4.86 24.26 13.96
N GLN A 149 -4.45 23.92 12.73
CA GLN A 149 -4.68 22.58 12.15
C GLN A 149 -3.97 21.49 12.96
N ARG A 150 -2.75 21.77 13.41
CA ARG A 150 -1.95 20.82 14.20
C ARG A 150 -2.56 20.53 15.56
N GLU A 151 -3.07 21.56 16.25
CA GLU A 151 -3.77 21.40 17.53
C GLU A 151 -5.06 20.56 17.34
N ALA A 152 -5.89 20.88 16.34
CA ALA A 152 -7.10 20.12 16.04
C ALA A 152 -6.79 18.65 15.66
N MET A 153 -5.72 18.41 14.89
CA MET A 153 -5.32 17.04 14.54
C MET A 153 -4.74 16.27 15.73
N LEU A 154 -4.08 16.94 16.65
CA LEU A 154 -3.61 16.30 17.87
C LEU A 154 -4.79 15.75 18.68
N ASP A 155 -5.86 16.54 18.84
CA ASP A 155 -7.08 16.11 19.52
C ASP A 155 -7.73 14.91 18.81
N GLU A 156 -7.78 14.92 17.46
CA GLU A 156 -8.31 13.80 16.68
C GLU A 156 -7.44 12.54 16.82
N VAL A 157 -6.11 12.67 16.74
CA VAL A 157 -5.18 11.56 16.95
C VAL A 157 -5.32 10.94 18.34
N VAL A 158 -5.45 11.77 19.37
CA VAL A 158 -5.66 11.32 20.76
C VAL A 158 -7.04 10.63 20.90
N HIS A 159 -8.06 11.10 20.19
CA HIS A 159 -9.36 10.44 20.15
C HIS A 159 -9.28 9.05 19.50
N ILE A 160 -8.51 8.91 18.41
CA ILE A 160 -8.28 7.61 17.73
C ILE A 160 -7.42 6.69 18.60
N PHE A 161 -6.38 7.24 19.25
CA PHE A 161 -5.40 6.52 20.08
C PHE A 161 -5.35 7.09 21.51
N PRO A 162 -6.32 6.80 22.39
CA PRO A 162 -6.40 7.42 23.73
C PRO A 162 -5.12 7.23 24.57
N ARG A 163 -4.44 6.08 24.43
CA ARG A 163 -3.19 5.81 25.13
C ARG A 163 -2.06 6.80 24.80
N LEU A 164 -2.06 7.39 23.60
CA LEU A 164 -1.10 8.43 23.25
C LEU A 164 -1.40 9.73 24.03
N GLY A 165 -2.68 10.05 24.20
CA GLY A 165 -3.14 11.21 24.96
C GLY A 165 -2.72 11.17 26.43
N GLU A 166 -2.77 9.97 27.05
CA GLU A 166 -2.35 9.74 28.44
C GLU A 166 -0.83 9.91 28.63
N ARG A 167 -0.05 9.90 27.55
CA ARG A 167 1.42 9.77 27.56
C ARG A 167 2.13 10.84 26.71
N LEU A 168 1.50 11.98 26.47
CA LEU A 168 2.03 13.03 25.57
C LEU A 168 3.45 13.51 25.94
N THR A 169 3.81 13.46 27.22
CA THR A 169 5.14 13.88 27.71
C THR A 169 6.14 12.73 27.82
N GLN A 170 5.70 11.48 27.60
CA GLN A 170 6.57 10.30 27.68
C GLN A 170 7.49 10.25 26.46
N MET A 171 8.75 9.85 26.65
CA MET A 171 9.71 9.61 25.55
C MET A 171 9.28 8.42 24.70
N ALA A 172 9.26 8.59 23.38
CA ALA A 172 8.79 7.55 22.46
C ALA A 172 9.60 6.25 22.55
N GLY A 173 10.90 6.34 22.85
CA GLY A 173 11.77 5.18 23.01
C GLY A 173 11.40 4.27 24.19
N THR A 174 10.66 4.79 25.18
CA THR A 174 10.25 4.03 26.38
C THR A 174 8.89 3.35 26.25
N MET A 175 8.20 3.55 25.12
CA MET A 175 6.90 2.97 24.85
C MET A 175 7.01 1.51 24.39
N SER A 176 5.94 0.73 24.61
CA SER A 176 5.84 -0.63 24.03
C SER A 176 5.79 -0.58 22.50
N GLY A 177 6.17 -1.68 21.86
CA GLY A 177 6.17 -1.77 20.40
C GLY A 177 4.82 -1.45 19.76
N GLY A 178 3.71 -1.83 20.37
CA GLY A 178 2.38 -1.51 19.88
C GLY A 178 2.04 -0.02 20.02
N GLU A 179 2.38 0.60 21.13
CA GLU A 179 2.20 2.04 21.36
C GLU A 179 3.06 2.86 20.39
N GLN A 180 4.30 2.42 20.13
CA GLN A 180 5.16 3.04 19.12
C GLN A 180 4.56 2.94 17.72
N GLN A 181 3.91 1.82 17.38
CA GLN A 181 3.22 1.67 16.08
C GLN A 181 2.03 2.62 15.96
N MET A 182 1.23 2.75 17.03
CA MET A 182 0.13 3.72 17.09
C MET A 182 0.65 5.15 16.97
N LEU A 183 1.81 5.47 17.61
CA LEU A 183 2.45 6.77 17.50
C LEU A 183 2.93 7.04 16.06
N ALA A 184 3.50 6.05 15.36
CA ALA A 184 3.92 6.19 13.97
C ALA A 184 2.72 6.48 13.04
N ILE A 185 1.60 5.78 13.22
CA ILE A 185 0.36 6.03 12.49
C ILE A 185 -0.19 7.42 12.86
N GLY A 186 -0.26 7.76 14.15
CA GLY A 186 -0.70 9.06 14.64
C GLY A 186 0.13 10.21 14.05
N ARG A 187 1.45 10.05 13.99
CA ARG A 187 2.34 11.03 13.35
C ARG A 187 2.03 11.23 11.87
N ALA A 188 1.75 10.18 11.14
CA ALA A 188 1.35 10.30 9.74
C ALA A 188 0.00 11.03 9.58
N LEU A 189 -0.97 10.79 10.48
CA LEU A 189 -2.28 11.47 10.48
C LEU A 189 -2.17 12.97 10.71
N MET A 190 -1.16 13.45 11.43
CA MET A 190 -0.94 14.89 11.69
C MET A 190 -0.77 15.71 10.39
N SER A 191 -0.39 15.08 9.27
CA SER A 191 -0.36 15.71 7.95
C SER A 191 -1.73 15.81 7.26
N GLN A 192 -2.81 15.35 7.89
CA GLN A 192 -4.17 15.26 7.33
C GLN A 192 -4.24 14.50 6.01
N PRO A 193 -3.74 13.27 5.95
CA PRO A 193 -3.66 12.56 4.69
C PRO A 193 -5.05 12.16 4.19
N ARG A 194 -5.26 12.28 2.88
CA ARG A 194 -6.39 11.74 2.15
C ARG A 194 -6.12 10.32 1.65
N LEU A 195 -4.84 9.94 1.52
CA LEU A 195 -4.35 8.59 1.22
C LEU A 195 -3.22 8.24 2.19
N LEU A 196 -3.42 7.17 2.97
CA LEU A 196 -2.42 6.65 3.90
C LEU A 196 -1.88 5.32 3.38
N LEU A 197 -0.58 5.28 3.16
CA LEU A 197 0.20 4.10 2.79
C LEU A 197 0.78 3.49 4.06
N LEU A 198 0.60 2.18 4.30
CA LEU A 198 1.09 1.50 5.50
C LEU A 198 1.90 0.26 5.11
N ASP A 199 3.14 0.19 5.58
CA ASP A 199 4.07 -0.89 5.29
C ASP A 199 4.18 -1.82 6.51
N GLU A 200 3.56 -2.99 6.43
CA GLU A 200 3.53 -4.04 7.44
C GLU A 200 3.25 -3.55 8.88
N PRO A 201 2.17 -2.76 9.09
CA PRO A 201 1.92 -2.14 10.38
C PRO A 201 1.64 -3.13 11.52
N SER A 202 1.28 -4.38 11.22
CA SER A 202 1.03 -5.43 12.23
C SER A 202 2.30 -6.18 12.67
N LEU A 203 3.43 -5.97 11.97
CA LEU A 203 4.66 -6.74 12.19
C LEU A 203 5.19 -6.59 13.61
N GLY A 204 5.42 -7.72 14.30
CA GLY A 204 6.00 -7.76 15.63
C GLY A 204 5.08 -7.24 16.74
N LEU A 205 3.79 -7.10 16.47
CA LEU A 205 2.80 -6.73 17.48
C LEU A 205 2.18 -7.96 18.17
N ALA A 206 1.86 -7.83 19.47
CA ALA A 206 1.03 -8.81 20.15
C ALA A 206 -0.39 -8.86 19.57
N PRO A 207 -1.08 -10.01 19.54
CA PRO A 207 -2.40 -10.16 18.90
C PRO A 207 -3.41 -9.09 19.28
N LYS A 208 -3.53 -8.77 20.56
CA LYS A 208 -4.43 -7.71 21.05
C LYS A 208 -4.11 -6.33 20.45
N MET A 209 -2.82 -6.01 20.29
CA MET A 209 -2.39 -4.73 19.70
C MET A 209 -2.67 -4.68 18.20
N VAL A 210 -2.61 -5.83 17.52
CA VAL A 210 -3.01 -5.95 16.10
C VAL A 210 -4.49 -5.63 15.94
N ASP A 211 -5.35 -6.19 16.79
CA ASP A 211 -6.79 -5.92 16.76
C ASP A 211 -7.10 -4.44 17.03
N GLU A 212 -6.45 -3.85 18.04
CA GLU A 212 -6.58 -2.42 18.36
C GLU A 212 -6.13 -1.53 17.19
N MET A 213 -5.01 -1.87 16.54
CA MET A 213 -4.49 -1.16 15.37
C MET A 213 -5.46 -1.25 14.17
N PHE A 214 -5.94 -2.44 13.82
CA PHE A 214 -6.90 -2.57 12.71
C PHE A 214 -8.22 -1.88 13.01
N ALA A 215 -8.68 -1.87 14.26
CA ALA A 215 -9.85 -1.09 14.68
C ALA A 215 -9.63 0.42 14.48
N ALA A 216 -8.43 0.93 14.79
CA ALA A 216 -8.06 2.31 14.54
C ALA A 216 -8.01 2.63 13.04
N LEU A 217 -7.40 1.77 12.21
CA LEU A 217 -7.39 1.93 10.75
C LEU A 217 -8.80 1.98 10.15
N ARG A 218 -9.73 1.16 10.63
CA ARG A 218 -11.14 1.24 10.22
C ARG A 218 -11.80 2.56 10.62
N ARG A 219 -11.47 3.15 11.78
CA ARG A 219 -11.98 4.48 12.18
C ARG A 219 -11.44 5.56 11.24
N ILE A 220 -10.14 5.53 10.94
CA ILE A 220 -9.49 6.45 10.01
C ILE A 220 -10.14 6.37 8.63
N ASN A 221 -10.38 5.16 8.13
CA ASN A 221 -11.06 4.95 6.85
C ASN A 221 -12.52 5.45 6.87
N LYS A 222 -13.28 5.18 7.94
CA LYS A 222 -14.65 5.68 8.11
C LYS A 222 -14.73 7.20 8.13
N ALA A 223 -13.67 7.89 8.58
CA ALA A 223 -13.55 9.34 8.50
C ALA A 223 -13.28 9.84 7.07
N GLY A 224 -13.06 8.93 6.11
CA GLY A 224 -12.96 9.21 4.68
C GLY A 224 -11.57 8.99 4.07
N THR A 225 -10.54 8.73 4.86
CA THR A 225 -9.17 8.48 4.35
C THR A 225 -9.11 7.17 3.58
N THR A 226 -8.52 7.19 2.38
CA THR A 226 -8.17 5.99 1.62
C THR A 226 -6.98 5.30 2.26
N LEU A 227 -7.01 3.98 2.42
CA LEU A 227 -5.90 3.19 2.94
C LEU A 227 -5.37 2.23 1.89
N LEU A 228 -4.06 2.26 1.64
CA LEU A 228 -3.33 1.19 0.97
C LEU A 228 -2.42 0.52 1.98
N LEU A 229 -2.77 -0.69 2.34
CA LEU A 229 -2.12 -1.49 3.37
C LEU A 229 -1.29 -2.60 2.72
N VAL A 230 -0.04 -2.69 3.07
CA VAL A 230 0.82 -3.80 2.68
C VAL A 230 1.03 -4.70 3.88
N GLU A 231 0.78 -6.00 3.73
CA GLU A 231 0.86 -6.95 4.84
C GLU A 231 1.42 -8.31 4.39
N GLN A 232 2.06 -8.99 5.34
CA GLN A 232 2.44 -10.38 5.18
C GLN A 232 1.35 -11.31 5.70
N ASN A 233 0.65 -10.93 6.76
CA ASN A 233 -0.45 -11.73 7.31
C ASN A 233 -1.73 -11.54 6.49
N VAL A 234 -1.90 -12.42 5.50
CA VAL A 234 -3.03 -12.42 4.57
C VAL A 234 -4.37 -12.45 5.29
N PHE A 235 -4.50 -13.25 6.35
CA PHE A 235 -5.76 -13.47 7.03
C PHE A 235 -6.28 -12.20 7.72
N GLN A 236 -5.40 -11.53 8.44
CA GLN A 236 -5.72 -10.30 9.16
C GLN A 236 -5.97 -9.14 8.19
N ALA A 237 -5.16 -9.05 7.12
CA ALA A 237 -5.32 -8.02 6.10
C ALA A 237 -6.67 -8.15 5.37
N LEU A 238 -7.02 -9.35 4.90
CA LEU A 238 -8.29 -9.61 4.22
C LEU A 238 -9.53 -9.41 5.12
N ALA A 239 -9.37 -9.50 6.45
CA ALA A 239 -10.47 -9.27 7.39
C ALA A 239 -10.91 -7.80 7.47
N VAL A 240 -10.05 -6.86 7.07
CA VAL A 240 -10.31 -5.41 7.16
C VAL A 240 -10.49 -4.75 5.79
N ALA A 241 -10.09 -5.41 4.72
CA ALA A 241 -10.05 -4.86 3.37
C ALA A 241 -11.41 -4.91 2.67
N ASP A 242 -11.63 -3.94 1.77
CA ASP A 242 -12.68 -3.99 0.75
C ASP A 242 -12.20 -4.77 -0.48
N PHE A 243 -10.96 -4.52 -0.91
CA PHE A 243 -10.33 -5.11 -2.08
C PHE A 243 -8.89 -5.55 -1.77
N ALA A 244 -8.42 -6.57 -2.44
CA ALA A 244 -7.08 -7.09 -2.20
C ALA A 244 -6.36 -7.50 -3.49
N TYR A 245 -5.06 -7.32 -3.44
CA TYR A 245 -4.08 -7.76 -4.44
C TYR A 245 -3.10 -8.73 -3.81
N VAL A 246 -2.66 -9.70 -4.59
CA VAL A 246 -1.63 -10.67 -4.18
C VAL A 246 -0.40 -10.46 -5.03
N LEU A 247 0.71 -10.11 -4.39
CA LEU A 247 1.99 -9.85 -5.03
C LEU A 247 2.95 -11.03 -4.81
N GLY A 248 3.55 -11.52 -5.89
CA GLY A 248 4.60 -12.53 -5.83
C GLY A 248 5.69 -12.25 -6.82
N HIS A 249 6.95 -12.26 -6.38
CA HIS A 249 8.13 -12.06 -7.23
C HIS A 249 8.05 -10.81 -8.13
N GLY A 250 7.50 -9.71 -7.61
CA GLY A 250 7.37 -8.46 -8.34
C GLY A 250 6.25 -8.42 -9.38
N GLU A 251 5.36 -9.39 -9.39
CA GLU A 251 4.21 -9.48 -10.30
C GLU A 251 2.90 -9.63 -9.55
N MET A 252 1.80 -9.16 -10.12
CA MET A 252 0.48 -9.35 -9.56
C MET A 252 0.00 -10.78 -9.89
N ILE A 253 -0.25 -11.60 -8.86
CA ILE A 253 -0.66 -13.01 -9.01
C ILE A 253 -2.18 -13.13 -9.02
N ALA A 254 -2.87 -12.37 -8.17
CA ALA A 254 -4.32 -12.39 -8.05
C ALA A 254 -4.83 -11.04 -7.54
N GLU A 255 -6.08 -10.76 -7.83
CA GLU A 255 -6.80 -9.57 -7.34
C GLU A 255 -8.29 -9.88 -7.20
N GLY A 256 -8.99 -9.16 -6.34
CA GLY A 256 -10.44 -9.33 -6.17
C GLY A 256 -10.98 -8.70 -4.90
N ALA A 257 -12.28 -8.83 -4.70
CA ALA A 257 -12.89 -8.46 -3.43
C ALA A 257 -12.28 -9.28 -2.28
N ALA A 258 -11.99 -8.64 -1.16
CA ALA A 258 -11.27 -9.29 -0.06
C ALA A 258 -11.98 -10.55 0.46
N TRP A 259 -13.32 -10.57 0.44
CA TRP A 259 -14.12 -11.73 0.86
C TRP A 259 -13.98 -12.91 -0.11
N GLU A 260 -13.83 -12.66 -1.43
CA GLU A 260 -13.63 -13.71 -2.45
C GLU A 260 -12.25 -14.36 -2.27
N LEU A 261 -11.21 -13.51 -2.10
CA LEU A 261 -9.84 -13.99 -1.92
C LEU A 261 -9.67 -14.77 -0.61
N ARG A 262 -10.41 -14.40 0.43
CA ARG A 262 -10.42 -15.13 1.70
C ARG A 262 -10.95 -16.55 1.57
N GLY A 263 -11.88 -16.79 0.64
CA GLY A 263 -12.43 -18.11 0.30
C GLY A 263 -11.60 -18.89 -0.74
N ASN A 264 -10.61 -18.26 -1.36
CA ASN A 264 -9.87 -18.86 -2.46
C ASN A 264 -8.85 -19.91 -1.95
N GLU A 265 -9.02 -21.15 -2.42
CA GLU A 265 -8.21 -22.29 -2.00
C GLU A 265 -6.72 -22.14 -2.39
N LEU A 266 -6.41 -21.50 -3.53
CA LEU A 266 -5.03 -21.25 -3.96
C LEU A 266 -4.32 -20.30 -2.99
N ILE A 267 -4.98 -19.25 -2.54
CA ILE A 267 -4.44 -18.27 -1.59
C ILE A 267 -4.26 -18.94 -0.23
N ARG A 268 -5.23 -19.74 0.21
CA ARG A 268 -5.13 -20.53 1.43
C ARG A 268 -3.93 -21.47 1.39
N ARG A 269 -3.71 -22.18 0.30
CA ARG A 269 -2.57 -23.10 0.14
C ARG A 269 -1.22 -22.37 0.10
N VAL A 270 -1.09 -21.35 -0.73
CA VAL A 270 0.20 -20.65 -0.95
C VAL A 270 0.63 -19.83 0.25
N TYR A 271 -0.32 -19.17 0.95
CA TYR A 271 -0.01 -18.20 2.01
C TYR A 271 -0.42 -18.61 3.41
N LEU A 272 -1.32 -19.60 3.58
CA LEU A 272 -1.78 -20.05 4.89
C LEU A 272 -1.16 -21.38 5.34
N GLY A 273 -0.39 -22.05 4.46
CA GLY A 273 0.25 -23.32 4.79
C GLY A 273 -0.75 -24.46 5.10
N GLU A 274 -2.01 -24.34 4.66
CA GLU A 274 -2.98 -25.42 4.84
C GLU A 274 -2.57 -26.60 3.96
N ALA A 275 -2.19 -27.71 4.61
CA ALA A 275 -1.92 -28.97 3.95
C ALA A 275 -3.18 -29.42 3.18
N ILE A 276 -2.96 -30.03 2.02
CA ILE A 276 -4.01 -30.68 1.24
C ILE A 276 -4.62 -31.76 2.13
N ALA A 277 -5.85 -31.62 2.57
CA ALA A 277 -6.63 -32.77 2.96
C ALA A 277 -6.82 -33.60 1.68
N GLY A 278 -6.06 -34.73 1.61
CA GLY A 278 -6.10 -35.69 0.54
C GLY A 278 -7.43 -36.47 0.50
#